data_a7affc56042024b2cd484a9b244f19d3
#
_entry.id   a7affc56042024b2cd484a9b244f19d3
#
_cell.length_a   1.000
_cell.length_b   1.000
_cell.length_c   1.000
_cell.angle_alpha   90.00
_cell.angle_beta   90.00
_cell.angle_gamma   90.00
#
_symmetry.space_group_name_H-M   'P 1'
#
loop_
_entity.id
_entity.type
_entity.pdbx_description
1 polymer ?
#
loop_
_entity_poly.entity_id
_entity_poly.type
_entity_poly.pdbx_seq_one_letter_code
_entity_poly.pdbx_strand_id
1 'polypeptide(L)'
;NMALSGITKPGLARLGGTALCYMADPEVAALAKANGTTRAVASMQRAAAEHSGAILAVGNAPTALLTIADLIETAGLRPALVIGVPVGFVNVVESKERLFEVCTAHGVPAIVAMGRKGGSNVAAAICNALVYSAAGMLDPTDRGWK
;
A
#
# COMPACT_ATOMS: atom_id res chain seq x y z
N ASN A 1 4.69 -3.76 8.23
CA ASN A 1 4.37 -3.33 9.60
C ASN A 1 4.83 -1.91 9.93
N MET A 2 6.00 -1.48 9.44
CA MET A 2 6.51 -0.12 9.75
C MET A 2 5.60 0.97 9.16
N ALA A 3 5.11 0.82 7.94
CA ALA A 3 4.15 1.77 7.38
C ALA A 3 2.87 1.83 8.22
N LEU A 4 2.31 0.68 8.59
CA LEU A 4 1.11 0.58 9.42
C LEU A 4 1.26 1.28 10.77
N SER A 5 2.41 1.13 11.43
CA SER A 5 2.66 1.76 12.73
C SER A 5 2.73 3.28 12.67
N GLY A 6 3.04 3.84 11.51
CA GLY A 6 3.11 5.28 11.27
C GLY A 6 1.78 5.93 10.86
N ILE A 7 0.73 5.14 10.60
CA ILE A 7 -0.57 5.69 10.19
C ILE A 7 -1.36 6.19 11.40
N THR A 8 -1.95 7.37 11.25
CA THR A 8 -2.71 8.06 12.31
C THR A 8 -3.95 7.26 12.76
N LYS A 9 -3.94 6.80 14.00
CA LYS A 9 -5.09 6.10 14.58
C LYS A 9 -6.30 7.02 14.83
N PRO A 10 -6.10 8.24 15.39
CA PRO A 10 -7.22 9.16 15.58
C PRO A 10 -7.87 9.59 14.26
N GLY A 11 -7.08 9.82 13.22
CA GLY A 11 -7.60 10.17 11.90
C GLY A 11 -8.44 9.04 11.28
N LEU A 12 -7.94 7.81 11.34
CA LEU A 12 -8.69 6.63 10.89
C LEU A 12 -9.98 6.45 11.68
N ALA A 13 -9.93 6.57 13.01
CA ALA A 13 -11.11 6.45 13.86
C ALA A 13 -12.20 7.47 13.49
N ARG A 14 -11.80 8.73 13.21
CA ARG A 14 -12.72 9.79 12.76
C ARG A 14 -13.43 9.46 11.46
N LEU A 15 -12.77 8.73 10.57
CA LEU A 15 -13.34 8.30 9.29
C LEU A 15 -14.06 6.94 9.38
N GLY A 16 -14.04 6.26 10.52
CA GLY A 16 -14.50 4.87 10.63
C GLY A 16 -13.64 3.90 9.81
N GLY A 17 -12.40 4.29 9.49
CA GLY A 17 -11.49 3.51 8.66
C GLY A 17 -10.62 2.56 9.46
N THR A 18 -10.04 1.59 8.77
CA THR A 18 -9.12 0.60 9.34
C THR A 18 -7.90 0.46 8.42
N ALA A 19 -6.71 0.34 9.01
CA ALA A 19 -5.50 -0.01 8.29
C ALA A 19 -5.04 -1.42 8.69
N LEU A 20 -4.74 -2.24 7.68
CA LEU A 20 -4.38 -3.65 7.86
C LEU A 20 -3.02 -3.96 7.24
N CYS A 21 -2.32 -4.94 7.83
CA CYS A 21 -1.08 -5.47 7.29
C CYS A 21 -0.95 -6.95 7.63
N TYR A 22 -0.94 -7.79 6.61
CA TYR A 22 -0.90 -9.24 6.76
C TYR A 22 0.51 -9.84 6.85
N MET A 23 1.56 -9.02 6.84
CA MET A 23 2.95 -9.47 6.84
C MET A 23 3.34 -10.34 8.06
N ALA A 24 2.68 -10.14 9.19
CA ALA A 24 2.92 -10.91 10.42
C ALA A 24 1.92 -12.06 10.63
N ASP A 25 0.97 -12.24 9.70
CA ASP A 25 -0.04 -13.27 9.80
C ASP A 25 0.56 -14.67 9.55
N PRO A 26 0.39 -15.63 10.48
CA PRO A 26 0.93 -16.98 10.32
C PRO A 26 0.34 -17.73 9.11
N GLU A 27 -0.92 -17.50 8.77
CA GLU A 27 -1.56 -18.12 7.61
C GLU A 27 -0.94 -17.63 6.31
N VAL A 28 -0.64 -16.32 6.24
CA VAL A 28 0.06 -15.73 5.09
C VAL A 28 1.47 -16.27 4.98
N ALA A 29 2.17 -16.47 6.09
CA ALA A 29 3.49 -17.08 6.10
C ALA A 29 3.46 -18.54 5.60
N ALA A 30 2.47 -19.31 6.02
CA ALA A 30 2.26 -20.69 5.57
C ALA A 30 1.91 -20.74 4.08
N LEU A 31 1.02 -19.87 3.62
CA LEU A 31 0.62 -19.78 2.21
C LEU A 31 1.80 -19.40 1.31
N ALA A 32 2.61 -18.42 1.72
CA ALA A 32 3.80 -18.01 1.00
C ALA A 32 4.77 -19.19 0.83
N LYS A 33 4.99 -19.96 1.89
CA LYS A 33 5.85 -21.16 1.87
C LYS A 33 5.28 -22.24 0.96
N ALA A 34 4.00 -22.53 1.06
CA ALA A 34 3.33 -23.55 0.24
C ALA A 34 3.37 -23.23 -1.26
N ASN A 35 3.25 -21.94 -1.62
CA ASN A 35 3.24 -21.47 -3.01
C ASN A 35 4.66 -21.11 -3.54
N GLY A 36 5.71 -21.28 -2.76
CA GLY A 36 7.07 -20.92 -3.16
C GLY A 36 7.23 -19.42 -3.45
N THR A 37 6.48 -18.56 -2.77
CA THR A 37 6.49 -17.11 -2.97
C THR A 37 6.89 -16.35 -1.69
N THR A 38 6.95 -15.02 -1.77
CA THR A 38 7.28 -14.18 -0.61
C THR A 38 6.04 -13.85 0.21
N ARG A 39 6.22 -13.53 1.50
CA ARG A 39 5.12 -13.05 2.36
C ARG A 39 4.49 -11.76 1.81
N ALA A 40 5.29 -10.91 1.16
CA ALA A 40 4.78 -9.66 0.58
C ALA A 40 3.80 -9.95 -0.56
N VAL A 41 4.10 -10.92 -1.43
CA VAL A 41 3.21 -11.39 -2.49
C VAL A 41 1.94 -11.98 -1.89
N ALA A 42 2.05 -12.95 -1.00
CA ALA A 42 0.90 -13.59 -0.36
C ALA A 42 0.02 -12.61 0.44
N SER A 43 0.63 -11.66 1.15
CA SER A 43 -0.07 -10.59 1.86
C SER A 43 -0.90 -9.74 0.91
N MET A 44 -0.35 -9.38 -0.24
CA MET A 44 -1.04 -8.51 -1.20
C MET A 44 -2.13 -9.26 -1.94
N GLN A 45 -1.94 -10.54 -2.25
CA GLN A 45 -2.98 -11.40 -2.81
C GLN A 45 -4.18 -11.51 -1.87
N ARG A 46 -3.93 -11.71 -0.57
CA ARG A 46 -4.98 -11.74 0.45
C ARG A 46 -5.70 -10.39 0.57
N ALA A 47 -4.95 -9.31 0.65
CA ALA A 47 -5.52 -7.96 0.73
C ALA A 47 -6.42 -7.64 -0.48
N ALA A 48 -6.00 -8.02 -1.67
CA ALA A 48 -6.77 -7.83 -2.89
C ALA A 48 -8.05 -8.67 -2.91
N ALA A 49 -8.00 -9.91 -2.40
CA ALA A 49 -9.14 -10.80 -2.34
C ALA A 49 -10.20 -10.35 -1.31
N GLU A 50 -9.76 -9.90 -0.14
CA GLU A 50 -10.64 -9.50 0.97
C GLU A 50 -11.10 -8.03 0.87
N HIS A 51 -10.31 -7.17 0.24
CA HIS A 51 -10.50 -5.71 0.22
C HIS A 51 -10.23 -5.12 -1.17
N SER A 52 -10.92 -5.59 -2.20
CA SER A 52 -10.68 -5.24 -3.60
C SER A 52 -10.77 -3.75 -3.93
N GLY A 53 -11.57 -2.98 -3.19
CA GLY A 53 -11.74 -1.53 -3.36
C GLY A 53 -10.93 -0.68 -2.38
N ALA A 54 -9.99 -1.26 -1.63
CA ALA A 54 -9.18 -0.54 -0.65
C ALA A 54 -8.09 0.32 -1.30
N ILE A 55 -7.47 1.17 -0.50
CA ILE A 55 -6.18 1.80 -0.82
C ILE A 55 -5.08 0.78 -0.49
N LEU A 56 -4.27 0.44 -1.48
CA LEU A 56 -3.14 -0.49 -1.33
C LEU A 56 -1.83 0.31 -1.24
N ALA A 57 -1.09 0.17 -0.14
CA ALA A 57 0.15 0.91 0.08
C ALA A 57 1.35 -0.02 0.23
N VAL A 58 2.41 0.25 -0.52
CA VAL A 58 3.66 -0.53 -0.51
C VAL A 58 4.84 0.41 -0.30
N GLY A 59 5.52 0.26 0.84
CA GLY A 59 6.68 1.07 1.21
C GLY A 59 8.01 0.32 1.24
N ASN A 60 8.03 -1.01 1.07
CA ASN A 60 9.26 -1.79 1.21
C ASN A 60 9.44 -2.94 0.21
N ALA A 61 8.39 -3.54 -0.28
CA ALA A 61 8.47 -4.76 -1.08
C ALA A 61 8.12 -4.53 -2.56
N PRO A 62 9.10 -4.41 -3.48
CA PRO A 62 8.83 -4.26 -4.91
C PRO A 62 7.97 -5.38 -5.50
N THR A 63 8.14 -6.61 -5.01
CA THR A 63 7.34 -7.76 -5.44
C THR A 63 5.84 -7.60 -5.14
N ALA A 64 5.48 -6.87 -4.09
CA ALA A 64 4.09 -6.55 -3.80
C ALA A 64 3.48 -5.60 -4.87
N LEU A 65 4.26 -4.65 -5.39
CA LEU A 65 3.80 -3.80 -6.50
C LEU A 65 3.57 -4.59 -7.78
N LEU A 66 4.48 -5.50 -8.10
CA LEU A 66 4.31 -6.39 -9.25
C LEU A 66 3.05 -7.25 -9.11
N THR A 67 2.80 -7.77 -7.91
CA THR A 67 1.57 -8.53 -7.62
C THR A 67 0.32 -7.68 -7.85
N ILE A 68 0.29 -6.43 -7.38
CA ILE A 68 -0.85 -5.52 -7.59
C ILE A 68 -1.04 -5.28 -9.10
N ALA A 69 0.04 -4.99 -9.82
CA ALA A 69 -0.01 -4.75 -11.27
C ALA A 69 -0.59 -5.98 -12.01
N ASP A 70 -0.11 -7.17 -11.69
CA ASP A 70 -0.61 -8.41 -12.29
C ASP A 70 -2.09 -8.65 -11.98
N LEU A 71 -2.55 -8.40 -10.76
CA LEU A 71 -3.95 -8.54 -10.38
C LEU A 71 -4.86 -7.51 -11.05
N ILE A 72 -4.39 -6.29 -11.26
CA ILE A 72 -5.14 -5.26 -12.02
C ILE A 72 -5.30 -5.72 -13.48
N GLU A 73 -4.22 -6.19 -14.08
CA GLU A 73 -4.17 -6.55 -15.50
C GLU A 73 -4.93 -7.85 -15.81
N THR A 74 -4.78 -8.88 -14.95
CA THR A 74 -5.26 -10.24 -15.25
C THR A 74 -6.48 -10.66 -14.45
N ALA A 75 -6.74 -10.09 -13.27
CA ALA A 75 -7.83 -10.46 -12.38
C ALA A 75 -8.88 -9.37 -12.18
N GLY A 76 -8.77 -8.25 -12.88
CA GLY A 76 -9.74 -7.17 -12.81
C GLY A 76 -9.76 -6.40 -11.48
N LEU A 77 -8.68 -6.48 -10.67
CA LEU A 77 -8.56 -5.72 -9.43
C LEU A 77 -8.68 -4.21 -9.71
N ARG A 78 -9.51 -3.52 -8.94
CA ARG A 78 -9.70 -2.06 -9.07
C ARG A 78 -9.64 -1.40 -7.70
N PRO A 79 -8.43 -1.23 -7.12
CA PRO A 79 -8.26 -0.52 -5.86
C PRO A 79 -8.64 0.95 -6.01
N ALA A 80 -9.06 1.58 -4.93
CA ALA A 80 -9.38 3.01 -4.91
C ALA A 80 -8.14 3.88 -5.17
N LEU A 81 -6.97 3.42 -4.73
CA LEU A 81 -5.67 4.07 -4.94
C LEU A 81 -4.56 3.05 -4.70
N VAL A 82 -3.48 3.14 -5.45
CA VAL A 82 -2.23 2.43 -5.14
C VAL A 82 -1.15 3.44 -4.77
N ILE A 83 -0.54 3.24 -3.60
CA ILE A 83 0.62 4.01 -3.13
C ILE A 83 1.85 3.13 -3.29
N GLY A 84 2.65 3.40 -4.32
CA GLY A 84 3.82 2.61 -4.70
C GLY A 84 5.13 3.34 -4.44
N VAL A 85 5.66 3.23 -3.22
CA VAL A 85 6.86 3.96 -2.80
C VAL A 85 7.91 3.05 -2.14
N PRO A 86 8.17 1.83 -2.64
CA PRO A 86 9.21 1.00 -2.07
C PRO A 86 10.58 1.64 -2.28
N VAL A 87 11.49 1.42 -1.32
CA VAL A 87 12.89 1.82 -1.38
C VAL A 87 13.78 0.60 -1.64
N GLY A 88 14.90 0.77 -2.29
CA GLY A 88 15.90 -0.29 -2.48
C GLY A 88 16.57 -0.28 -3.85
N PHE A 89 17.19 -1.41 -4.19
CA PHE A 89 18.03 -1.53 -5.38
C PHE A 89 17.52 -2.57 -6.37
N VAL A 90 16.98 -3.68 -5.90
CA VAL A 90 16.55 -4.80 -6.74
C VAL A 90 15.08 -4.66 -7.11
N ASN A 91 14.78 -4.60 -8.39
CA ASN A 91 13.43 -4.50 -8.97
C ASN A 91 12.59 -3.32 -8.48
N VAL A 92 13.20 -2.31 -7.85
CA VAL A 92 12.45 -1.16 -7.30
C VAL A 92 11.95 -0.26 -8.40
N VAL A 93 12.82 0.13 -9.32
CA VAL A 93 12.48 1.02 -10.44
C VAL A 93 11.48 0.33 -11.36
N GLU A 94 11.80 -0.87 -11.79
CA GLU A 94 11.00 -1.67 -12.71
C GLU A 94 9.59 -1.94 -12.16
N SER A 95 9.47 -2.24 -10.87
CA SER A 95 8.16 -2.47 -10.24
C SER A 95 7.27 -1.23 -10.21
N LYS A 96 7.88 -0.06 -10.04
CA LYS A 96 7.17 1.23 -10.04
C LYS A 96 6.73 1.63 -11.44
N GLU A 97 7.62 1.48 -12.41
CA GLU A 97 7.31 1.76 -13.82
C GLU A 97 6.17 0.87 -14.31
N ARG A 98 6.27 -0.45 -14.09
CA ARG A 98 5.22 -1.39 -14.45
C ARG A 98 3.90 -1.08 -13.76
N LEU A 99 3.90 -0.81 -12.44
CA LEU A 99 2.68 -0.44 -11.74
C LEU A 99 2.05 0.80 -12.34
N PHE A 100 2.85 1.84 -12.60
CA PHE A 100 2.35 3.09 -13.15
C PHE A 100 1.73 2.92 -14.53
N GLU A 101 2.37 2.15 -15.40
CA GLU A 101 1.85 1.81 -16.73
C GLU A 101 0.50 1.07 -16.64
N VAL A 102 0.43 0.04 -15.80
CA VAL A 102 -0.79 -0.77 -15.62
C VAL A 102 -1.92 0.07 -15.01
N CYS A 103 -1.63 0.85 -13.97
CA CYS A 103 -2.61 1.74 -13.36
C CYS A 103 -3.15 2.77 -14.36
N THR A 104 -2.27 3.37 -15.17
CA THR A 104 -2.66 4.33 -16.21
C THR A 104 -3.55 3.67 -17.26
N ALA A 105 -3.17 2.49 -17.75
CA ALA A 105 -3.93 1.77 -18.78
C ALA A 105 -5.32 1.33 -18.29
N HIS A 106 -5.49 1.07 -17.01
CA HIS A 106 -6.75 0.57 -16.42
C HIS A 106 -7.54 1.62 -15.61
N GLY A 107 -7.11 2.88 -15.62
CA GLY A 107 -7.79 3.96 -14.91
C GLY A 107 -7.74 3.86 -13.37
N VAL A 108 -6.72 3.20 -12.82
CA VAL A 108 -6.51 3.07 -11.38
C VAL A 108 -5.67 4.27 -10.88
N PRO A 109 -6.14 5.05 -9.90
CA PRO A 109 -5.36 6.12 -9.32
C PRO A 109 -4.09 5.56 -8.66
N ALA A 110 -2.95 6.24 -8.85
CA ALA A 110 -1.69 5.83 -8.26
C ALA A 110 -0.84 7.03 -7.82
N ILE A 111 -0.17 6.89 -6.68
CA ILE A 111 0.89 7.79 -6.21
C ILE A 111 2.17 6.99 -6.16
N VAL A 112 3.13 7.33 -7.01
CA VAL A 112 4.38 6.59 -7.15
C VAL A 112 5.57 7.53 -6.99
N ALA A 113 6.49 7.23 -6.08
CA ALA A 113 7.78 7.91 -6.00
C ALA A 113 8.76 7.21 -6.96
N MET A 114 8.88 7.70 -8.18
CA MET A 114 9.73 7.10 -9.21
C MET A 114 11.20 7.02 -8.78
N GLY A 115 11.94 6.10 -9.40
CA GLY A 115 13.33 5.83 -9.06
C GLY A 115 13.46 4.98 -7.78
N ARG A 116 14.61 5.05 -7.12
CA ARG A 116 14.97 4.15 -6.01
C ARG A 116 14.53 4.63 -4.63
N LYS A 117 14.10 5.89 -4.50
CA LYS A 117 13.73 6.51 -3.23
C LYS A 117 12.31 6.15 -2.82
N GLY A 118 12.08 6.15 -1.51
CA GLY A 118 10.80 5.84 -0.91
C GLY A 118 10.97 5.35 0.52
N GLY A 119 10.14 4.42 0.92
CA GLY A 119 10.22 3.76 2.22
C GLY A 119 8.88 3.69 2.94
N SER A 120 8.84 2.93 4.02
CA SER A 120 7.65 2.77 4.85
C SER A 120 7.19 4.07 5.50
N ASN A 121 8.12 4.95 5.85
CA ASN A 121 7.83 6.29 6.35
C ASN A 121 7.17 7.20 5.29
N VAL A 122 7.62 7.10 4.04
CA VAL A 122 7.00 7.83 2.92
C VAL A 122 5.59 7.32 2.67
N ALA A 123 5.39 6.00 2.66
CA ALA A 123 4.06 5.40 2.55
C ALA A 123 3.12 5.87 3.66
N ALA A 124 3.58 5.85 4.92
CA ALA A 124 2.81 6.33 6.07
C ALA A 124 2.49 7.83 5.97
N ALA A 125 3.45 8.66 5.53
CA ALA A 125 3.24 10.10 5.35
C ALA A 125 2.17 10.41 4.29
N ILE A 126 2.18 9.70 3.16
CA ILE A 126 1.17 9.84 2.12
C ILE A 126 -0.22 9.41 2.65
N CYS A 127 -0.29 8.26 3.32
CA CYS A 127 -1.53 7.81 3.96
C CYS A 127 -2.06 8.85 4.95
N ASN A 128 -1.19 9.40 5.81
CA ASN A 128 -1.60 10.42 6.80
C ASN A 128 -2.07 11.71 6.14
N ALA A 129 -1.43 12.16 5.06
CA ALA A 129 -1.89 13.33 4.33
C ALA A 129 -3.31 13.16 3.80
N LEU A 130 -3.61 11.99 3.23
CA LEU A 130 -4.94 11.65 2.73
C LEU A 130 -5.96 11.55 3.88
N VAL A 131 -5.61 10.87 4.97
CA VAL A 131 -6.49 10.69 6.13
C VAL A 131 -6.77 12.02 6.81
N TYR A 132 -5.77 12.86 7.05
CA TYR A 132 -5.97 14.17 7.66
C TYR A 132 -6.80 15.10 6.78
N SER A 133 -6.59 15.07 5.47
CA SER A 133 -7.40 15.83 4.53
C SER A 133 -8.87 15.40 4.57
N ALA A 134 -9.13 14.10 4.49
CA ALA A 134 -10.48 13.54 4.51
C ALA A 134 -11.19 13.73 5.86
N ALA A 135 -10.44 13.67 6.98
CA ALA A 135 -10.98 13.84 8.33
C ALA A 135 -11.14 15.29 8.77
N GLY A 136 -10.74 16.27 7.94
CA GLY A 136 -10.74 17.69 8.32
C GLY A 136 -9.72 18.04 9.42
N MET A 137 -8.58 17.35 9.45
CA MET A 137 -7.54 17.46 10.48
C MET A 137 -6.23 18.01 9.90
N LEU A 138 -6.31 18.95 8.95
CA LEU A 138 -5.11 19.56 8.35
C LEU A 138 -4.41 20.52 9.34
N ASP A 139 -5.16 21.21 10.18
CA ASP A 139 -4.56 21.99 11.26
C ASP A 139 -3.93 21.07 12.31
N PRO A 140 -2.64 21.29 12.68
CA PRO A 140 -1.96 20.50 13.69
C PRO A 140 -2.66 20.46 15.05
N THR A 141 -3.37 21.53 15.43
CA THR A 141 -4.12 21.60 16.69
C THR A 141 -5.28 20.60 16.74
N ASP A 142 -5.89 20.31 15.59
CA ASP A 142 -6.96 19.31 15.48
C ASP A 142 -6.46 17.86 15.68
N ARG A 143 -5.14 17.66 15.64
CA ARG A 143 -4.49 16.37 15.85
C ARG A 143 -4.12 16.09 17.31
N GLY A 144 -4.49 17.01 18.23
CA GLY A 144 -4.16 16.91 19.64
C GLY A 144 -2.73 17.35 20.00
N TRP A 145 -2.06 18.04 19.12
CA TRP A 145 -0.77 18.68 19.39
C TRP A 145 -1.03 19.98 20.13
N LYS A 146 -0.53 20.06 21.34
CA LYS A 146 -0.59 21.28 22.20
C LYS A 146 0.74 22.00 22.17
#